data_a2adfff21219b7170aac63367c974ecf
#
_entry.id   a2adfff21219b7170aac63367c974ecf
#
_cell.length_a   1.000
_cell.length_b   1.000
_cell.length_c   1.000
_cell.angle_alpha   90.00
_cell.angle_beta   90.00
_cell.angle_gamma   90.00
#
_symmetry.space_group_name_H-M   'P 1'
#
loop_
_entity.id
_entity.type
_entity.pdbx_description
1 polymer ?
#
loop_
_entity_poly.entity_id
_entity_poly.type
_entity_poly.pdbx_seq_one_letter_code
_entity_poly.pdbx_strand_id
1 'polypeptide(L)'
;LRTIRAGALASLVESGHPFASLVNVAADYDGSPLLLLSRLAAHTLNLERDPRCSVLLSQGGKGDPLAHPRLTIVGSAARTEAEHVRSRFLRRHPKSELYAGFADFSFWRITVERAHLNGGFARAADFSGEAVLTPLDGAEALLAAESGAIEHMNADHREALSLYATRLLGERDGPWRATGFDPEGMDLSAGDRTARLTFDKMVATPGDLRSTLVHLATRARALAHSPAQD
;
A
#
# COMPACT_ATOMS: atom_id res chain seq x y z
N LEU A 1 1.40 6.34 2.91
CA LEU A 1 2.20 5.21 2.48
C LEU A 1 1.36 4.18 1.73
N ARG A 2 0.32 3.63 2.34
CA ARG A 2 -0.46 2.49 1.80
C ARG A 2 -1.47 2.84 0.68
N THR A 3 -1.79 4.11 0.46
CA THR A 3 -2.77 4.53 -0.56
C THR A 3 -2.14 4.93 -1.90
N ILE A 4 -0.85 5.24 -1.92
CA ILE A 4 -0.16 5.70 -3.13
C ILE A 4 0.27 4.51 -3.98
N ARG A 5 0.05 4.59 -5.30
CA ARG A 5 0.32 3.51 -6.26
C ARG A 5 1.61 3.70 -7.06
N ALA A 6 2.16 4.89 -7.10
CA ALA A 6 3.37 5.18 -7.84
C ALA A 6 4.21 6.21 -7.08
N GLY A 7 5.51 6.14 -7.25
CA GLY A 7 6.44 7.05 -6.59
C GLY A 7 7.67 7.33 -7.44
N ALA A 8 8.37 8.41 -7.13
CA ALA A 8 9.68 8.69 -7.70
C ALA A 8 10.74 7.96 -6.87
N LEU A 9 11.34 6.93 -7.45
CA LEU A 9 12.47 6.18 -6.88
C LEU A 9 13.76 6.92 -7.24
N ALA A 10 14.53 7.30 -6.24
CA ALA A 10 15.89 7.80 -6.40
C ALA A 10 16.89 6.68 -6.08
N SER A 11 17.85 6.46 -6.98
CA SER A 11 18.98 5.54 -6.86
C SER A 11 20.26 6.24 -7.23
N LEU A 12 21.43 5.64 -6.98
CA LEU A 12 22.72 6.26 -7.24
C LEU A 12 23.36 5.64 -8.50
N VAL A 13 23.66 6.48 -9.52
CA VAL A 13 24.46 6.04 -10.65
C VAL A 13 25.92 5.80 -10.22
N GLU A 14 26.73 5.17 -11.08
CA GLU A 14 28.12 4.80 -10.77
C GLU A 14 28.98 5.98 -10.30
N SER A 15 28.75 7.15 -10.85
CA SER A 15 29.45 8.38 -10.44
C SER A 15 28.95 8.97 -9.11
N GLY A 16 28.00 8.31 -8.44
CA GLY A 16 27.40 8.78 -7.18
C GLY A 16 26.30 9.85 -7.35
N HIS A 17 25.98 10.25 -8.56
CA HIS A 17 24.88 11.19 -8.77
C HIS A 17 23.52 10.52 -8.54
N PRO A 18 22.54 11.22 -7.93
CA PRO A 18 21.19 10.70 -7.79
C PRO A 18 20.48 10.62 -9.15
N PHE A 19 19.76 9.51 -9.35
CA PHE A 19 18.96 9.26 -10.55
C PHE A 19 17.53 8.97 -10.11
N ALA A 20 16.56 9.73 -10.60
CA ALA A 20 15.15 9.58 -10.28
C ALA A 20 14.39 8.91 -11.43
N SER A 21 13.49 8.00 -11.10
CA SER A 21 12.62 7.28 -12.04
C SER A 21 11.25 7.04 -11.44
N LEU A 22 10.21 7.00 -12.27
CA LEU A 22 8.88 6.65 -11.81
C LEU A 22 8.73 5.13 -11.71
N VAL A 23 8.20 4.64 -10.58
CA VAL A 23 7.95 3.22 -10.34
C VAL A 23 6.57 3.00 -9.75
N ASN A 24 5.98 1.83 -10.03
CA ASN A 24 4.80 1.36 -9.30
C ASN A 24 5.21 0.91 -7.90
N VAL A 25 4.36 1.24 -6.91
CA VAL A 25 4.61 0.92 -5.50
C VAL A 25 3.40 0.21 -4.90
N ALA A 26 3.64 -0.88 -4.21
CA ALA A 26 2.70 -1.49 -3.28
C ALA A 26 3.27 -1.43 -1.86
N ALA A 27 2.50 -1.84 -0.86
CA ALA A 27 2.95 -1.90 0.53
C ALA A 27 2.97 -3.34 1.03
N ASP A 28 4.01 -3.70 1.74
CA ASP A 28 4.09 -4.94 2.51
C ASP A 28 3.17 -4.89 3.74
N TYR A 29 3.12 -5.96 4.51
CA TYR A 29 2.33 -6.06 5.75
C TYR A 29 2.67 -4.95 6.74
N ASP A 30 3.94 -4.65 6.92
CA ASP A 30 4.41 -3.58 7.78
C ASP A 30 4.33 -2.18 7.14
N GLY A 31 4.02 -2.09 5.86
CA GLY A 31 4.01 -0.85 5.10
C GLY A 31 5.28 -0.59 4.29
N SER A 32 6.32 -1.41 4.40
CA SER A 32 7.52 -1.28 3.57
C SER A 32 7.18 -1.25 2.09
N PRO A 33 7.79 -0.36 1.29
CA PRO A 33 7.52 -0.29 -0.13
C PRO A 33 7.95 -1.55 -0.89
N LEU A 34 7.06 -2.05 -1.75
CA LEU A 34 7.28 -3.16 -2.66
C LEU A 34 7.32 -2.64 -4.10
N LEU A 35 8.27 -3.14 -4.88
CA LEU A 35 8.49 -2.76 -6.27
C LEU A 35 8.56 -4.01 -7.16
N LEU A 36 8.26 -3.84 -8.44
CA LEU A 36 8.53 -4.84 -9.50
C LEU A 36 9.36 -4.15 -10.57
N LEU A 37 10.61 -4.55 -10.71
CA LEU A 37 11.60 -3.87 -11.53
C LEU A 37 12.22 -4.83 -12.55
N SER A 38 12.39 -4.33 -13.80
CA SER A 38 13.14 -5.03 -14.83
C SER A 38 14.64 -4.79 -14.64
N ARG A 39 15.47 -5.82 -14.75
CA ARG A 39 16.93 -5.69 -14.71
C ARG A 39 17.51 -4.89 -15.90
N LEU A 40 16.70 -4.63 -16.93
CA LEU A 40 17.10 -3.78 -18.05
C LEU A 40 16.97 -2.27 -17.73
N ALA A 41 16.29 -1.94 -16.62
CA ALA A 41 16.10 -0.56 -16.24
C ALA A 41 17.32 0.00 -15.49
N ALA A 42 17.65 1.26 -15.76
CA ALA A 42 18.80 1.93 -15.15
C ALA A 42 18.73 1.93 -13.61
N HIS A 43 17.54 2.15 -13.04
CA HIS A 43 17.37 2.12 -11.58
C HIS A 43 17.70 0.75 -10.98
N THR A 44 17.41 -0.34 -11.69
CA THR A 44 17.71 -1.70 -11.20
C THR A 44 19.23 -1.94 -11.19
N LEU A 45 19.92 -1.58 -12.26
CA LEU A 45 21.38 -1.65 -12.34
C LEU A 45 22.05 -0.80 -11.24
N ASN A 46 21.46 0.35 -10.94
CA ASN A 46 21.92 1.21 -9.85
C ASN A 46 21.77 0.51 -8.50
N LEU A 47 20.57 -0.04 -8.21
CA LEU A 47 20.27 -0.71 -6.93
C LEU A 47 21.07 -2.00 -6.73
N GLU A 48 21.42 -2.72 -7.79
CA GLU A 48 22.31 -3.89 -7.71
C GLU A 48 23.73 -3.53 -7.28
N ARG A 49 24.19 -2.33 -7.66
CA ARG A 49 25.50 -1.83 -7.30
C ARG A 49 25.50 -1.13 -5.94
N ASP A 50 24.49 -0.32 -5.65
CA ASP A 50 24.29 0.39 -4.40
C ASP A 50 22.82 0.34 -4.00
N PRO A 51 22.44 -0.44 -2.97
CA PRO A 51 21.06 -0.64 -2.60
C PRO A 51 20.40 0.60 -1.96
N ARG A 52 21.17 1.61 -1.60
CA ARG A 52 20.64 2.84 -0.98
C ARG A 52 19.70 3.56 -1.93
N CYS A 53 18.54 3.90 -1.44
CA CYS A 53 17.51 4.56 -2.25
C CYS A 53 16.60 5.45 -1.41
N SER A 54 15.83 6.26 -2.11
CA SER A 54 14.65 6.89 -1.52
C SER A 54 13.46 6.83 -2.48
N VAL A 55 12.26 6.82 -1.92
CA VAL A 55 11.02 6.87 -2.69
C VAL A 55 10.18 8.03 -2.20
N LEU A 56 9.86 8.95 -3.11
CA LEU A 56 8.89 10.00 -2.87
C LEU A 56 7.50 9.51 -3.26
N LEU A 57 6.60 9.47 -2.29
CA LEU A 57 5.19 9.18 -2.44
C LEU A 57 4.40 10.47 -2.26
N SER A 58 3.67 10.90 -3.27
CA SER A 58 2.90 12.14 -3.23
C SER A 58 1.42 11.86 -3.45
N GLN A 59 0.59 12.40 -2.57
CA GLN A 59 -0.85 12.39 -2.76
C GLN A 59 -1.22 13.45 -3.79
N GLY A 60 -1.73 13.02 -4.94
CA GLY A 60 -2.24 13.94 -5.95
C GLY A 60 -3.53 14.63 -5.48
N GLY A 61 -3.84 15.76 -6.11
CA GLY A 61 -5.07 16.50 -5.83
C GLY A 61 -5.22 17.70 -6.76
N LYS A 62 -6.31 18.46 -6.59
CA LYS A 62 -6.53 19.74 -7.30
C LYS A 62 -5.72 20.85 -6.65
N GLY A 63 -5.31 21.84 -7.42
CA GLY A 63 -4.60 23.03 -6.95
C GLY A 63 -3.08 22.85 -6.89
N ASP A 64 -2.43 23.54 -5.93
CA ASP A 64 -0.99 23.49 -5.77
C ASP A 64 -0.51 22.09 -5.32
N PRO A 65 0.36 21.42 -6.09
CA PRO A 65 0.92 20.12 -5.68
C PRO A 65 1.63 20.14 -4.32
N LEU A 66 2.19 21.27 -3.90
CA LEU A 66 2.88 21.42 -2.62
C LEU A 66 1.93 21.54 -1.42
N ALA A 67 0.66 21.80 -1.66
CA ALA A 67 -0.37 21.79 -0.60
C ALA A 67 -0.78 20.37 -0.16
N HIS A 68 -0.45 19.35 -0.98
CA HIS A 68 -0.82 17.97 -0.71
C HIS A 68 0.25 17.23 0.11
N PRO A 69 -0.17 16.27 0.96
CA PRO A 69 0.77 15.43 1.72
C PRO A 69 1.71 14.65 0.80
N ARG A 70 2.98 14.59 1.19
CA ARG A 70 4.01 13.78 0.53
C ARG A 70 4.95 13.17 1.56
N LEU A 71 5.38 11.95 1.30
CA LEU A 71 6.23 11.16 2.17
C LEU A 71 7.46 10.72 1.39
N THR A 72 8.65 11.07 1.86
CA THR A 72 9.90 10.51 1.36
C THR A 72 10.32 9.39 2.30
N ILE A 73 10.44 8.18 1.75
CA ILE A 73 11.02 7.02 2.43
C ILE A 73 12.49 6.95 2.04
N VAL A 74 13.37 6.75 3.01
CA VAL A 74 14.81 6.52 2.79
C VAL A 74 15.14 5.14 3.37
N GLY A 75 15.92 4.36 2.62
CA GLY A 75 16.32 3.02 3.02
C GLY A 75 17.12 2.30 1.96
N SER A 76 17.11 0.97 2.03
CA SER A 76 17.87 0.09 1.15
C SER A 76 16.95 -0.91 0.48
N ALA A 77 17.06 -1.06 -0.84
CA ALA A 77 16.26 -1.98 -1.64
C ALA A 77 16.97 -3.33 -1.81
N ALA A 78 16.24 -4.42 -1.65
CA ALA A 78 16.73 -5.77 -1.90
C ALA A 78 15.70 -6.59 -2.70
N ARG A 79 16.19 -7.52 -3.54
CA ARG A 79 15.34 -8.51 -4.21
C ARG A 79 14.71 -9.45 -3.18
N THR A 80 13.51 -9.91 -3.49
CA THR A 80 12.79 -10.87 -2.67
C THR A 80 12.00 -11.84 -3.54
N GLU A 81 11.95 -13.11 -3.11
CA GLU A 81 11.14 -14.16 -3.74
C GLU A 81 9.94 -14.54 -2.87
N ALA A 82 9.66 -13.76 -1.82
CA ALA A 82 8.57 -14.04 -0.91
C ALA A 82 7.21 -13.96 -1.63
N GLU A 83 6.46 -15.06 -1.60
CA GLU A 83 5.20 -15.20 -2.34
C GLU A 83 4.16 -14.14 -1.93
N HIS A 84 4.11 -13.76 -0.65
CA HIS A 84 3.21 -12.70 -0.20
C HIS A 84 3.53 -11.35 -0.86
N VAL A 85 4.81 -11.04 -1.09
CA VAL A 85 5.24 -9.80 -1.77
C VAL A 85 4.72 -9.78 -3.21
N ARG A 86 4.91 -10.90 -3.94
CA ARG A 86 4.36 -11.08 -5.27
C ARG A 86 2.84 -10.88 -5.29
N SER A 87 2.14 -11.59 -4.43
CA SER A 87 0.69 -11.58 -4.35
C SER A 87 0.14 -10.19 -4.00
N ARG A 88 0.71 -9.52 -3.00
CA ARG A 88 0.31 -8.16 -2.61
C ARG A 88 0.55 -7.16 -3.72
N PHE A 89 1.73 -7.20 -4.37
CA PHE A 89 2.04 -6.30 -5.46
C PHE A 89 1.08 -6.47 -6.64
N LEU A 90 0.82 -7.70 -7.07
CA LEU A 90 -0.06 -7.99 -8.21
C LEU A 90 -1.53 -7.66 -7.92
N ARG A 91 -2.02 -7.91 -6.70
CA ARG A 91 -3.36 -7.46 -6.30
C ARG A 91 -3.50 -5.94 -6.36
N ARG A 92 -2.44 -5.20 -6.03
CA ARG A 92 -2.40 -3.73 -6.12
C ARG A 92 -2.26 -3.24 -7.55
N HIS A 93 -1.50 -3.95 -8.39
CA HIS A 93 -1.17 -3.63 -9.77
C HIS A 93 -1.49 -4.80 -10.71
N PRO A 94 -2.78 -5.14 -10.95
CA PRO A 94 -3.13 -6.34 -11.72
C PRO A 94 -2.62 -6.32 -13.15
N LYS A 95 -2.44 -5.15 -13.77
CA LYS A 95 -1.82 -5.02 -15.10
C LYS A 95 -0.37 -5.51 -15.14
N SER A 96 0.30 -5.57 -14.00
CA SER A 96 1.68 -6.06 -13.91
C SER A 96 1.79 -7.58 -14.08
N GLU A 97 0.69 -8.33 -13.99
CA GLU A 97 0.66 -9.78 -14.29
C GLU A 97 1.16 -10.08 -15.70
N LEU A 98 0.98 -9.17 -16.65
CA LEU A 98 1.40 -9.31 -18.03
C LEU A 98 2.92 -9.51 -18.18
N TYR A 99 3.71 -8.99 -17.25
CA TYR A 99 5.19 -9.04 -17.33
C TYR A 99 5.88 -9.54 -16.06
N ALA A 100 5.15 -9.74 -14.98
CA ALA A 100 5.71 -10.20 -13.70
C ALA A 100 6.36 -11.60 -13.77
N GLY A 101 6.04 -12.39 -14.80
CA GLY A 101 6.63 -13.69 -15.06
C GLY A 101 7.84 -13.67 -16.01
N PHE A 102 8.23 -12.50 -16.53
CA PHE A 102 9.38 -12.42 -17.44
C PHE A 102 10.69 -12.55 -16.66
N ALA A 103 11.67 -13.23 -17.25
CA ALA A 103 12.94 -13.56 -16.59
C ALA A 103 13.79 -12.34 -16.18
N ASP A 104 13.51 -11.18 -16.75
CA ASP A 104 14.19 -9.92 -16.44
C ASP A 104 13.49 -9.12 -15.33
N PHE A 105 12.28 -9.52 -14.89
CA PHE A 105 11.58 -8.86 -13.80
C PHE A 105 11.82 -9.56 -12.48
N SER A 106 11.96 -8.78 -11.41
CA SER A 106 12.06 -9.27 -10.04
C SER A 106 11.33 -8.36 -9.06
N PHE A 107 10.81 -8.94 -7.98
CA PHE A 107 10.23 -8.20 -6.87
C PHE A 107 11.31 -7.70 -5.94
N TRP A 108 11.10 -6.50 -5.41
CA TRP A 108 12.00 -5.81 -4.51
C TRP A 108 11.23 -5.29 -3.30
N ARG A 109 11.89 -5.30 -2.16
CA ARG A 109 11.38 -4.70 -0.92
C ARG A 109 12.38 -3.67 -0.43
N ILE A 110 11.88 -2.51 0.01
CA ILE A 110 12.70 -1.47 0.62
C ILE A 110 12.63 -1.62 2.13
N THR A 111 13.77 -1.88 2.76
CA THR A 111 13.93 -1.75 4.21
C THR A 111 13.95 -0.28 4.56
N VAL A 112 12.97 0.16 5.34
CA VAL A 112 12.79 1.57 5.70
C VAL A 112 13.70 1.92 6.88
N GLU A 113 14.58 2.88 6.69
CA GLU A 113 15.48 3.39 7.74
C GLU A 113 14.90 4.66 8.37
N ARG A 114 14.32 5.52 7.56
CA ARG A 114 13.67 6.76 8.01
C ARG A 114 12.63 7.24 6.98
N ALA A 115 11.75 8.12 7.44
CA ALA A 115 10.80 8.79 6.57
C ALA A 115 10.71 10.28 6.91
N HIS A 116 10.48 11.09 5.87
CA HIS A 116 10.21 12.52 5.99
C HIS A 116 8.81 12.81 5.45
N LEU A 117 7.90 13.20 6.33
CA LEU A 117 6.54 13.60 5.98
C LEU A 117 6.48 15.11 5.81
N ASN A 118 5.91 15.54 4.70
CA ASN A 118 5.47 16.92 4.53
C ASN A 118 3.95 16.91 4.31
N GLY A 119 3.22 17.38 5.32
CA GLY A 119 1.75 17.39 5.37
C GLY A 119 1.11 18.64 4.75
N GLY A 120 1.88 19.41 3.96
CA GLY A 120 1.48 20.70 3.42
C GLY A 120 2.26 21.85 4.08
N PHE A 121 1.77 23.07 3.92
CA PHE A 121 2.49 24.26 4.38
C PHE A 121 2.81 24.22 5.87
N ALA A 122 4.08 24.39 6.23
CA ALA A 122 4.61 24.42 7.62
C ALA A 122 4.37 23.14 8.46
N ARG A 123 4.12 21.99 7.84
CA ARG A 123 3.89 20.69 8.50
C ARG A 123 4.87 19.64 8.01
N ALA A 124 6.10 19.69 8.48
CA ALA A 124 7.12 18.68 8.19
C ALA A 124 7.51 17.94 9.47
N ALA A 125 7.76 16.63 9.35
CA ALA A 125 8.24 15.80 10.45
C ALA A 125 9.11 14.67 9.91
N ASP A 126 10.15 14.33 10.69
CA ASP A 126 11.03 13.18 10.45
C ASP A 126 10.67 12.04 11.40
N PHE A 127 10.74 10.82 10.90
CA PHE A 127 10.44 9.61 11.63
C PHE A 127 11.54 8.56 11.41
N SER A 128 11.83 7.76 12.42
CA SER A 128 12.59 6.52 12.24
C SER A 128 11.77 5.49 11.43
N GLY A 129 12.43 4.51 10.84
CA GLY A 129 11.74 3.41 10.14
C GLY A 129 10.71 2.72 11.04
N GLU A 130 11.09 2.43 12.27
CA GLU A 130 10.22 1.81 13.28
C GLU A 130 8.93 2.62 13.56
N ALA A 131 9.02 3.95 13.58
CA ALA A 131 7.88 4.82 13.86
C ALA A 131 6.89 4.93 12.69
N VAL A 132 7.27 4.50 11.49
CA VAL A 132 6.43 4.56 10.27
C VAL A 132 5.87 3.21 9.89
N LEU A 133 6.48 2.14 10.36
CA LEU A 133 6.09 0.77 10.04
C LEU A 133 5.12 0.22 11.08
N THR A 134 4.19 -0.60 10.61
CA THR A 134 3.25 -1.32 11.46
C THR A 134 3.97 -2.47 12.17
N PRO A 135 3.94 -2.57 13.50
CA PRO A 135 4.43 -3.75 14.21
C PRO A 135 3.67 -5.00 13.80
N LEU A 136 4.38 -6.10 13.55
CA LEU A 136 3.78 -7.36 13.11
C LEU A 136 3.83 -8.45 14.18
N ASP A 137 4.42 -8.17 15.33
CA ASP A 137 4.55 -9.13 16.44
C ASP A 137 3.17 -9.62 16.91
N GLY A 138 2.99 -10.92 16.94
CA GLY A 138 1.73 -11.57 17.31
C GLY A 138 0.66 -11.59 16.22
N ALA A 139 0.94 -11.08 15.01
CA ALA A 139 -0.01 -11.06 13.89
C ALA A 139 0.23 -12.19 12.87
N GLU A 140 1.13 -13.14 13.14
CA GLU A 140 1.52 -14.20 12.21
C GLU A 140 0.32 -14.99 11.65
N ALA A 141 -0.65 -15.28 12.52
CA ALA A 141 -1.86 -16.01 12.13
C ALA A 141 -2.74 -15.19 11.16
N LEU A 142 -2.84 -13.86 11.38
CA LEU A 142 -3.55 -12.96 10.47
C LEU A 142 -2.87 -12.91 9.10
N LEU A 143 -1.54 -12.74 9.10
CA LEU A 143 -0.75 -12.62 7.87
C LEU A 143 -0.81 -13.90 7.04
N ALA A 144 -0.73 -15.07 7.67
CA ALA A 144 -0.88 -16.37 7.01
C ALA A 144 -2.27 -16.57 6.39
N ALA A 145 -3.31 -15.99 6.98
CA ALA A 145 -4.68 -16.08 6.50
C ALA A 145 -5.04 -15.03 5.43
N GLU A 146 -4.18 -14.06 5.15
CA GLU A 146 -4.52 -12.90 4.30
C GLU A 146 -5.11 -13.31 2.94
N SER A 147 -4.44 -14.22 2.22
CA SER A 147 -4.86 -14.59 0.85
C SER A 147 -6.27 -15.17 0.84
N GLY A 148 -6.54 -16.14 1.71
CA GLY A 148 -7.87 -16.74 1.84
C GLY A 148 -8.94 -15.76 2.29
N ALA A 149 -8.60 -14.83 3.20
CA ALA A 149 -9.53 -13.79 3.63
C ALA A 149 -9.88 -12.83 2.49
N ILE A 150 -8.92 -12.43 1.66
CA ILE A 150 -9.14 -11.59 0.48
C ILE A 150 -10.03 -12.32 -0.54
N GLU A 151 -9.74 -13.58 -0.84
CA GLU A 151 -10.53 -14.39 -1.76
C GLU A 151 -11.97 -14.51 -1.31
N HIS A 152 -12.19 -14.86 -0.04
CA HIS A 152 -13.51 -14.96 0.57
C HIS A 152 -14.27 -13.63 0.52
N MET A 153 -13.64 -12.52 0.93
CA MET A 153 -14.29 -11.20 0.88
C MET A 153 -14.69 -10.82 -0.55
N ASN A 154 -13.84 -11.10 -1.51
CA ASN A 154 -14.09 -10.77 -2.92
C ASN A 154 -15.12 -11.69 -3.59
N ALA A 155 -15.28 -12.94 -3.14
CA ALA A 155 -16.29 -13.86 -3.64
C ALA A 155 -17.66 -13.59 -3.01
N ASP A 156 -17.72 -13.52 -1.68
CA ASP A 156 -18.96 -13.66 -0.94
C ASP A 156 -19.46 -12.35 -0.30
N HIS A 157 -18.60 -11.31 -0.20
CA HIS A 157 -18.91 -10.06 0.53
C HIS A 157 -18.76 -8.79 -0.28
N ARG A 158 -19.02 -8.85 -1.59
CA ARG A 158 -18.87 -7.68 -2.52
C ARG A 158 -19.71 -6.48 -2.11
N GLU A 159 -20.94 -6.72 -1.63
CA GLU A 159 -21.80 -5.65 -1.14
C GLU A 159 -21.17 -4.93 0.07
N ALA A 160 -20.61 -5.70 1.02
CA ALA A 160 -19.93 -5.11 2.17
C ALA A 160 -18.72 -4.26 1.74
N LEU A 161 -17.93 -4.74 0.78
CA LEU A 161 -16.79 -3.99 0.24
C LEU A 161 -17.23 -2.66 -0.42
N SER A 162 -18.34 -2.69 -1.18
CA SER A 162 -18.92 -1.45 -1.75
C SER A 162 -19.39 -0.51 -0.63
N LEU A 163 -20.09 -1.02 0.38
CA LEU A 163 -20.55 -0.21 1.52
C LEU A 163 -19.38 0.38 2.31
N TYR A 164 -18.31 -0.35 2.53
CA TYR A 164 -17.11 0.18 3.19
C TYR A 164 -16.53 1.36 2.42
N ALA A 165 -16.36 1.20 1.11
CA ALA A 165 -15.80 2.25 0.28
C ALA A 165 -16.73 3.47 0.21
N THR A 166 -18.02 3.26 -0.03
CA THR A 166 -18.95 4.36 -0.30
C THR A 166 -19.46 5.04 0.97
N ARG A 167 -19.73 4.27 2.05
CA ARG A 167 -20.36 4.78 3.27
C ARG A 167 -19.38 5.14 4.37
N LEU A 168 -18.29 4.39 4.50
CA LEU A 168 -17.28 4.67 5.52
C LEU A 168 -16.17 5.59 5.01
N LEU A 169 -15.81 5.49 3.72
CA LEU A 169 -14.70 6.26 3.15
C LEU A 169 -15.13 7.39 2.22
N GLY A 170 -16.44 7.51 1.91
CA GLY A 170 -16.95 8.56 1.02
C GLY A 170 -16.53 8.41 -0.45
N GLU A 171 -16.09 7.22 -0.84
CA GLU A 171 -15.67 6.93 -2.20
C GLU A 171 -16.87 6.83 -3.14
N ARG A 172 -16.65 7.09 -4.43
CA ARG A 172 -17.67 6.86 -5.46
C ARG A 172 -17.95 5.38 -5.61
N ASP A 173 -19.18 5.02 -5.95
CA ASP A 173 -19.56 3.65 -6.25
C ASP A 173 -18.69 3.01 -7.34
N GLY A 174 -18.57 1.69 -7.31
CA GLY A 174 -17.75 0.94 -8.22
C GLY A 174 -17.53 -0.51 -7.79
N PRO A 175 -16.80 -1.30 -8.62
CA PRO A 175 -16.53 -2.72 -8.34
C PRO A 175 -15.38 -2.85 -7.31
N TRP A 176 -15.63 -2.40 -6.09
CA TRP A 176 -14.65 -2.43 -5.01
C TRP A 176 -14.27 -3.85 -4.61
N ARG A 177 -12.97 -4.08 -4.45
CA ARG A 177 -12.39 -5.37 -4.05
C ARG A 177 -11.36 -5.15 -2.95
N ALA A 178 -11.25 -6.11 -2.04
CA ALA A 178 -10.13 -6.17 -1.10
C ALA A 178 -8.85 -6.57 -1.85
N THR A 179 -7.75 -5.88 -1.55
CA THR A 179 -6.43 -6.13 -2.16
C THR A 179 -5.33 -6.41 -1.15
N GLY A 180 -5.56 -6.13 0.13
CA GLY A 180 -4.63 -6.42 1.21
C GLY A 180 -5.28 -6.29 2.56
N PHE A 181 -4.81 -7.08 3.52
CA PHE A 181 -5.06 -6.93 4.94
C PHE A 181 -3.73 -6.81 5.69
N ASP A 182 -3.75 -6.08 6.76
CA ASP A 182 -2.69 -6.01 7.75
C ASP A 182 -3.30 -5.65 9.12
N PRO A 183 -2.51 -5.62 10.21
CA PRO A 183 -3.06 -5.34 11.53
C PRO A 183 -3.84 -4.04 11.67
N GLU A 184 -3.56 -3.05 10.84
CA GLU A 184 -4.16 -1.70 10.94
C GLU A 184 -5.35 -1.49 10.01
N GLY A 185 -5.59 -2.39 9.02
CA GLY A 185 -6.68 -2.11 8.09
C GLY A 185 -6.73 -3.01 6.85
N MET A 186 -7.61 -2.58 5.95
CA MET A 186 -7.87 -3.23 4.67
C MET A 186 -7.63 -2.27 3.52
N ASP A 187 -6.88 -2.71 2.52
CA ASP A 187 -6.71 -2.02 1.25
C ASP A 187 -7.82 -2.41 0.27
N LEU A 188 -8.38 -1.42 -0.39
CA LEU A 188 -9.45 -1.57 -1.38
C LEU A 188 -9.02 -1.00 -2.72
N SER A 189 -9.53 -1.58 -3.81
CA SER A 189 -9.39 -1.02 -5.16
C SER A 189 -10.66 -1.17 -5.99
N ALA A 190 -10.86 -0.22 -6.92
CA ALA A 190 -11.89 -0.26 -7.96
C ALA A 190 -11.28 0.30 -9.26
N GLY A 191 -10.73 -0.58 -10.09
CA GLY A 191 -9.89 -0.21 -11.23
C GLY A 191 -8.62 0.50 -10.78
N ASP A 192 -8.43 1.75 -11.21
CA ASP A 192 -7.26 2.55 -10.83
C ASP A 192 -7.48 3.36 -9.53
N ARG A 193 -8.67 3.35 -8.97
CA ARG A 193 -8.96 3.95 -7.65
C ARG A 193 -8.52 3.01 -6.55
N THR A 194 -7.99 3.59 -5.49
CA THR A 194 -7.57 2.86 -4.29
C THR A 194 -8.03 3.59 -3.04
N ALA A 195 -8.39 2.84 -2.03
CA ALA A 195 -8.81 3.37 -0.74
C ALA A 195 -8.23 2.49 0.39
N ARG A 196 -8.18 3.04 1.58
CA ARG A 196 -7.74 2.34 2.79
C ARG A 196 -8.78 2.48 3.87
N LEU A 197 -9.30 1.35 4.35
CA LEU A 197 -10.14 1.27 5.52
C LEU A 197 -9.25 0.96 6.73
N THR A 198 -9.04 1.96 7.58
CA THR A 198 -8.28 1.78 8.82
C THR A 198 -9.20 1.19 9.88
N PHE A 199 -8.70 0.23 10.65
CA PHE A 199 -9.42 -0.36 11.77
C PHE A 199 -9.29 0.53 13.03
N ASP A 200 -10.33 0.56 13.86
CA ASP A 200 -10.33 1.34 15.10
C ASP A 200 -9.33 0.79 16.13
N LYS A 201 -8.99 -0.50 16.02
CA LYS A 201 -7.99 -1.21 16.81
C LYS A 201 -7.21 -2.15 15.92
N MET A 202 -5.94 -2.36 16.23
CA MET A 202 -5.13 -3.38 15.55
C MET A 202 -5.76 -4.76 15.73
N VAL A 203 -5.70 -5.55 14.66
CA VAL A 203 -6.15 -6.95 14.64
C VAL A 203 -4.94 -7.86 14.49
N ALA A 204 -4.90 -8.95 15.24
CA ALA A 204 -3.76 -9.89 15.22
C ALA A 204 -4.16 -11.28 14.72
N THR A 205 -5.44 -11.62 14.74
CA THR A 205 -5.93 -12.95 14.37
C THR A 205 -7.01 -12.88 13.30
N PRO A 206 -7.25 -13.99 12.56
CA PRO A 206 -8.40 -14.09 11.65
C PRO A 206 -9.76 -13.87 12.35
N GLY A 207 -9.86 -14.25 13.63
CA GLY A 207 -11.07 -14.03 14.44
C GLY A 207 -11.31 -12.55 14.71
N ASP A 208 -10.25 -11.80 15.06
CA ASP A 208 -10.33 -10.34 15.26
C ASP A 208 -10.70 -9.65 13.96
N LEU A 209 -10.07 -10.05 12.83
CA LEU A 209 -10.40 -9.52 11.51
C LEU A 209 -11.88 -9.73 11.18
N ARG A 210 -12.39 -10.94 11.35
CA ARG A 210 -13.81 -11.25 11.11
C ARG A 210 -14.74 -10.38 11.97
N SER A 211 -14.46 -10.28 13.26
CA SER A 211 -15.26 -9.48 14.19
C SER A 211 -15.26 -8.00 13.80
N THR A 212 -14.11 -7.48 13.44
CA THR A 212 -13.93 -6.08 12.97
C THR A 212 -14.72 -5.83 11.69
N LEU A 213 -14.61 -6.71 10.69
CA LEU A 213 -15.33 -6.56 9.42
C LEU A 213 -16.86 -6.65 9.61
N VAL A 214 -17.36 -7.53 10.47
CA VAL A 214 -18.80 -7.60 10.82
C VAL A 214 -19.27 -6.30 11.46
N HIS A 215 -18.51 -5.75 12.40
CA HIS A 215 -18.82 -4.46 13.04
C HIS A 215 -18.85 -3.32 12.01
N LEU A 216 -17.86 -3.24 11.15
CA LEU A 216 -17.79 -2.23 10.09
C LEU A 216 -18.95 -2.37 9.07
N ALA A 217 -19.35 -3.59 8.73
CA ALA A 217 -20.50 -3.83 7.87
C ALA A 217 -21.82 -3.35 8.50
N THR A 218 -22.01 -3.60 9.79
CA THR A 218 -23.18 -3.09 10.54
C THR A 218 -23.19 -1.56 10.54
N ARG A 219 -22.07 -0.92 10.83
CA ARG A 219 -21.92 0.54 10.82
C ARG A 219 -22.18 1.13 9.42
N ALA A 220 -21.66 0.52 8.37
CA ALA A 220 -21.86 0.97 6.99
C ALA A 220 -23.32 0.86 6.55
N ARG A 221 -24.03 -0.22 6.94
CA ARG A 221 -25.46 -0.39 6.67
C ARG A 221 -26.31 0.64 7.42
N ALA A 222 -26.00 0.93 8.67
CA ALA A 222 -26.69 1.96 9.45
C ALA A 222 -26.61 3.33 8.75
N LEU A 223 -25.43 3.71 8.24
CA LEU A 223 -25.24 4.94 7.47
C LEU A 223 -25.99 4.93 6.12
N ALA A 224 -26.21 3.76 5.52
CA ALA A 224 -26.98 3.65 4.29
C ALA A 224 -28.48 3.88 4.48
N HIS A 225 -29.01 3.66 5.69
CA HIS A 225 -30.42 3.85 6.03
C HIS A 225 -30.73 5.21 6.68
N SER A 226 -29.71 6.00 7.01
CA SER A 226 -29.91 7.36 7.47
C SER A 226 -30.20 8.27 6.25
N PRO A 227 -31.35 8.99 6.21
CA PRO A 227 -31.60 9.95 5.14
C PRO A 227 -30.51 11.02 5.16
N ALA A 228 -30.08 11.43 3.97
CA ALA A 228 -29.19 12.59 3.84
C ALA A 228 -29.84 13.77 4.54
N GLN A 229 -29.16 14.31 5.55
CA GLN A 229 -29.52 15.61 6.09
C GLN A 229 -29.11 16.64 5.05
N ASP A 230 -30.13 17.20 4.39
CA ASP A 230 -30.03 18.35 3.47
C ASP A 230 -29.44 19.58 4.18
#